data_5df569555e1a315765a5e76c5fc30034
#
_entry.id   5df569555e1a315765a5e76c5fc30034
#
_cell.length_a   1.000
_cell.length_b   1.000
_cell.length_c   1.000
_cell.angle_alpha   90.00
_cell.angle_beta   90.00
_cell.angle_gamma   90.00
#
_symmetry.space_group_name_H-M   'P 1'
#
loop_
_entity.id
_entity.type
_entity.pdbx_description
1 polymer ?
#
loop_
_entity_poly.entity_id
_entity_poly.type
_entity_poly.pdbx_seq_one_letter_code
_entity_poly.pdbx_strand_id
1 'polypeptide(L)'
;EISDLTKPEFTKKVITKYGFRDWDSILAAVGHGGLKEGQIVNKLIDLYQESKKKAPTDEQVLAAVIENNKNKPVKIRSTNGVLVNGVVDVNVRFSRCCSPVPGDEIVGFITRGRGISIHRTDCVNVIALPESEKSRLVDVEWQQESFHSNEKFMAEIKIFCNNRIGIFADISKIFTEREIDIASMSSKTSKQGTATINMSFEVGGVDALQQLINRLMAVNSVIDIERSNG
;
A
#
# COMPACT_ATOMS: atom_id res chain seq x y z
N GLU A 1 4.55 15.38 -32.26
CA GLU A 1 5.66 15.73 -33.19
C GLU A 1 7.00 15.41 -32.53
N ILE A 2 8.06 15.16 -33.33
CA ILE A 2 9.40 14.76 -32.83
C ILE A 2 9.99 15.85 -31.91
N SER A 3 9.70 17.12 -32.18
CA SER A 3 10.10 18.26 -31.34
C SER A 3 9.60 18.20 -29.90
N ASP A 4 8.49 17.53 -29.65
CA ASP A 4 7.94 17.38 -28.29
C ASP A 4 8.67 16.35 -27.45
N LEU A 5 9.31 15.36 -28.09
CA LEU A 5 10.06 14.31 -27.41
C LEU A 5 11.47 14.78 -26.97
N THR A 6 12.03 15.80 -27.64
CA THR A 6 13.39 16.32 -27.38
C THR A 6 13.41 17.54 -26.47
N LYS A 7 12.32 17.80 -25.73
CA LYS A 7 12.30 18.88 -24.73
C LYS A 7 13.38 18.71 -23.67
N PRO A 8 13.97 19.82 -23.17
CA PRO A 8 15.07 19.77 -22.17
C PRO A 8 14.74 18.96 -20.91
N GLU A 9 13.46 18.89 -20.52
CA GLU A 9 13.01 18.13 -19.37
C GLU A 9 13.12 16.61 -19.56
N PHE A 10 12.94 16.11 -20.78
CA PHE A 10 13.06 14.66 -21.10
C PHE A 10 14.51 14.29 -21.40
N THR A 11 15.22 15.11 -22.16
CA THR A 11 16.64 14.87 -22.48
C THR A 11 17.50 14.83 -21.21
N LYS A 12 17.27 15.71 -20.22
CA LYS A 12 17.97 15.66 -18.92
C LYS A 12 17.75 14.33 -18.18
N LYS A 13 16.51 13.82 -18.15
CA LYS A 13 16.22 12.52 -17.51
C LYS A 13 16.91 11.34 -18.24
N VAL A 14 17.01 11.40 -19.56
CA VAL A 14 17.74 10.40 -20.35
C VAL A 14 19.24 10.48 -20.09
N ILE A 15 19.83 11.66 -20.09
CA ILE A 15 21.25 11.90 -19.77
C ILE A 15 21.60 11.29 -18.40
N THR A 16 20.81 11.62 -17.37
CA THR A 16 21.02 11.09 -16.00
C THR A 16 20.87 9.56 -15.96
N LYS A 17 19.90 8.99 -16.67
CA LYS A 17 19.64 7.54 -16.66
C LYS A 17 20.80 6.75 -17.27
N TYR A 18 21.38 7.24 -18.35
CA TYR A 18 22.46 6.53 -19.08
C TYR A 18 23.85 6.97 -18.65
N GLY A 19 23.98 7.93 -17.71
CA GLY A 19 25.25 8.35 -17.12
C GLY A 19 26.13 9.18 -18.04
N PHE A 20 25.55 9.86 -19.03
CA PHE A 20 26.27 10.73 -19.94
C PHE A 20 26.37 12.16 -19.41
N ARG A 21 27.33 12.93 -19.92
CA ARG A 21 27.56 14.32 -19.50
C ARG A 21 26.54 15.29 -20.10
N ASP A 22 26.19 15.05 -21.38
CA ASP A 22 25.31 15.91 -22.15
C ASP A 22 24.56 15.10 -23.23
N TRP A 23 23.63 15.75 -23.93
CA TRP A 23 22.84 15.14 -24.97
C TRP A 23 23.65 14.76 -26.22
N ASP A 24 24.65 15.58 -26.58
CA ASP A 24 25.51 15.32 -27.73
C ASP A 24 26.35 14.06 -27.54
N SER A 25 26.79 13.81 -26.30
CA SER A 25 27.48 12.56 -25.94
C SER A 25 26.58 11.32 -26.13
N ILE A 26 25.28 11.42 -25.88
CA ILE A 26 24.31 10.32 -26.15
C ILE A 26 24.17 10.12 -27.66
N LEU A 27 24.02 11.21 -28.44
CA LEU A 27 23.90 11.13 -29.88
C LEU A 27 25.16 10.54 -30.53
N ALA A 28 26.34 10.92 -30.04
CA ALA A 28 27.63 10.34 -30.48
C ALA A 28 27.69 8.84 -30.13
N ALA A 29 27.27 8.42 -28.95
CA ALA A 29 27.24 7.02 -28.54
C ALA A 29 26.28 6.19 -29.38
N VAL A 30 25.14 6.75 -29.79
CA VAL A 30 24.21 6.12 -30.75
C VAL A 30 24.87 5.99 -32.14
N GLY A 31 25.51 7.09 -32.61
CA GLY A 31 26.18 7.10 -33.93
C GLY A 31 27.35 6.10 -34.03
N HIS A 32 28.05 5.85 -32.92
CA HIS A 32 29.13 4.84 -32.85
C HIS A 32 28.65 3.43 -32.47
N GLY A 33 27.33 3.22 -32.34
CA GLY A 33 26.75 1.90 -32.04
C GLY A 33 26.92 1.46 -30.58
N GLY A 34 27.40 2.33 -29.69
CA GLY A 34 27.51 2.07 -28.26
C GLY A 34 26.16 2.07 -27.53
N LEU A 35 25.16 2.72 -28.11
CA LEU A 35 23.76 2.70 -27.66
C LEU A 35 22.85 2.40 -28.86
N LYS A 36 21.81 1.59 -28.61
CA LYS A 36 20.80 1.33 -29.64
C LYS A 36 19.81 2.50 -29.70
N GLU A 37 19.60 3.06 -30.88
CA GLU A 37 18.67 4.17 -31.14
C GLU A 37 17.28 3.92 -30.52
N GLY A 38 16.72 2.70 -30.71
CA GLY A 38 15.42 2.32 -30.20
C GLY A 38 15.29 2.42 -28.66
N GLN A 39 16.38 2.24 -27.90
CA GLN A 39 16.37 2.37 -26.45
C GLN A 39 16.17 3.84 -26.01
N ILE A 40 16.80 4.76 -26.73
CA ILE A 40 16.67 6.20 -26.44
C ILE A 40 15.29 6.70 -26.85
N VAL A 41 14.82 6.32 -28.04
CA VAL A 41 13.49 6.70 -28.55
C VAL A 41 12.38 6.17 -27.66
N ASN A 42 12.41 4.89 -27.30
CA ASN A 42 11.40 4.31 -26.42
C ASN A 42 11.39 5.00 -25.05
N LYS A 43 12.56 5.33 -24.50
CA LYS A 43 12.62 6.04 -23.23
C LYS A 43 12.07 7.47 -23.30
N LEU A 44 12.29 8.18 -24.39
CA LEU A 44 11.70 9.49 -24.61
C LEU A 44 10.17 9.40 -24.76
N ILE A 45 9.68 8.37 -25.46
CA ILE A 45 8.24 8.12 -25.61
C ILE A 45 7.61 7.81 -24.25
N ASP A 46 8.24 6.97 -23.42
CA ASP A 46 7.75 6.67 -22.05
C ASP A 46 7.64 7.94 -21.21
N LEU A 47 8.70 8.77 -21.21
CA LEU A 47 8.72 10.03 -20.45
C LEU A 47 7.68 11.04 -20.95
N TYR A 48 7.44 11.08 -22.26
CA TYR A 48 6.41 11.89 -22.87
C TYR A 48 5.00 11.41 -22.51
N GLN A 49 4.77 10.10 -22.54
CA GLN A 49 3.51 9.48 -22.13
C GLN A 49 3.26 9.70 -20.62
N GLU A 50 4.30 9.55 -19.80
CA GLU A 50 4.25 9.87 -18.37
C GLU A 50 3.89 11.34 -18.10
N SER A 51 4.43 12.26 -18.90
CA SER A 51 4.12 13.70 -18.79
C SER A 51 2.70 14.07 -19.27
N LYS A 52 2.16 13.31 -20.22
CA LYS A 52 0.75 13.43 -20.68
C LYS A 52 -0.24 12.75 -19.73
N LYS A 53 0.18 11.74 -18.99
CA LYS A 53 -0.56 11.19 -17.86
C LYS A 53 -0.45 12.19 -16.68
N LYS A 54 -1.04 13.39 -16.83
CA LYS A 54 -1.38 14.21 -15.67
C LYS A 54 -2.25 13.32 -14.80
N ALA A 55 -1.81 13.06 -13.57
CA ALA A 55 -2.71 12.51 -12.56
C ALA A 55 -4.00 13.34 -12.62
N PRO A 56 -5.17 12.71 -12.74
CA PRO A 56 -6.43 13.45 -12.79
C PRO A 56 -6.47 14.38 -11.57
N THR A 57 -6.85 15.64 -11.78
CA THR A 57 -6.99 16.59 -10.67
C THR A 57 -8.03 16.03 -9.70
N ASP A 58 -7.89 16.32 -8.41
CA ASP A 58 -8.82 15.85 -7.37
C ASP A 58 -10.27 16.11 -7.73
N GLU A 59 -10.54 17.22 -8.44
CA GLU A 59 -11.86 17.57 -8.98
C GLU A 59 -12.33 16.63 -10.09
N GLN A 60 -11.44 16.15 -10.94
CA GLN A 60 -11.78 15.19 -12.01
C GLN A 60 -12.03 13.80 -11.46
N VAL A 61 -11.30 13.39 -10.43
CA VAL A 61 -11.53 12.11 -9.71
C VAL A 61 -12.85 12.18 -8.95
N LEU A 62 -13.15 13.28 -8.27
CA LEU A 62 -14.43 13.48 -7.58
C LEU A 62 -15.61 13.52 -8.57
N ALA A 63 -15.47 14.22 -9.70
CA ALA A 63 -16.50 14.29 -10.73
C ALA A 63 -16.76 12.91 -11.34
N ALA A 64 -15.73 12.12 -11.63
CA ALA A 64 -15.86 10.76 -12.15
C ALA A 64 -16.54 9.82 -11.15
N VAL A 65 -16.25 9.94 -9.85
CA VAL A 65 -16.90 9.17 -8.78
C VAL A 65 -18.39 9.54 -8.64
N ILE A 66 -18.71 10.82 -8.72
CA ILE A 66 -20.11 11.31 -8.62
C ILE A 66 -20.93 10.90 -9.85
N GLU A 67 -20.35 10.92 -11.04
CA GLU A 67 -21.03 10.60 -12.30
C GLU A 67 -21.25 9.09 -12.46
N ASN A 68 -20.31 8.25 -12.00
CA ASN A 68 -20.40 6.80 -12.04
C ASN A 68 -21.33 6.19 -10.97
N ASN A 69 -21.59 6.88 -9.87
CA ASN A 69 -22.62 6.47 -8.90
C ASN A 69 -24.04 6.49 -9.48
N LYS A 70 -24.24 7.05 -10.68
CA LYS A 70 -25.54 7.05 -11.41
C LYS A 70 -25.69 5.90 -12.42
N ASN A 71 -24.59 5.24 -12.80
CA ASN A 71 -24.59 4.12 -13.74
C ASN A 71 -23.92 2.91 -13.08
N LYS A 72 -24.43 1.69 -13.34
CA LYS A 72 -23.96 0.42 -12.77
C LYS A 72 -22.43 0.38 -12.62
N PRO A 73 -21.89 -0.01 -11.45
CA PRO A 73 -20.46 0.03 -11.17
C PRO A 73 -19.69 -0.86 -12.13
N VAL A 74 -18.75 -0.27 -12.87
CA VAL A 74 -17.74 -1.01 -13.63
C VAL A 74 -16.68 -1.45 -12.63
N LYS A 75 -16.59 -2.72 -12.34
CA LYS A 75 -15.53 -3.29 -11.48
C LYS A 75 -14.19 -3.19 -12.21
N ILE A 76 -13.32 -2.37 -11.73
CA ILE A 76 -11.98 -2.17 -12.28
C ILE A 76 -10.96 -2.87 -11.39
N ARG A 77 -10.12 -3.71 -12.02
CA ARG A 77 -9.04 -4.42 -11.32
C ARG A 77 -7.93 -3.43 -10.98
N SER A 78 -7.58 -3.32 -9.71
CA SER A 78 -6.34 -2.68 -9.30
C SER A 78 -5.21 -3.72 -9.24
N THR A 79 -3.97 -3.29 -9.40
CA THR A 79 -2.78 -4.14 -9.29
C THR A 79 -2.54 -4.67 -7.86
N ASN A 80 -3.28 -4.21 -6.86
CA ASN A 80 -3.05 -4.49 -5.43
C ASN A 80 -4.14 -5.37 -4.80
N GLY A 81 -4.85 -6.19 -5.58
CA GLY A 81 -5.83 -7.15 -5.06
C GLY A 81 -7.13 -6.52 -4.52
N VAL A 82 -7.40 -5.24 -4.81
CA VAL A 82 -8.62 -4.53 -4.40
C VAL A 82 -9.36 -4.03 -5.64
N LEU A 83 -10.69 -4.18 -5.66
CA LEU A 83 -11.59 -3.62 -6.66
C LEU A 83 -12.12 -2.28 -6.17
N VAL A 84 -12.00 -1.24 -6.98
CA VAL A 84 -12.56 0.07 -6.70
C VAL A 84 -13.77 0.30 -7.60
N ASN A 85 -14.93 0.56 -7.01
CA ASN A 85 -16.16 0.79 -7.79
C ASN A 85 -16.16 2.18 -8.44
N GLY A 86 -16.16 2.19 -9.79
CA GLY A 86 -16.38 3.41 -10.57
C GLY A 86 -15.16 4.29 -10.87
N VAL A 87 -13.94 3.89 -10.48
CA VAL A 87 -12.73 4.69 -10.73
C VAL A 87 -11.71 3.89 -11.54
N VAL A 88 -11.21 4.48 -12.65
CA VAL A 88 -10.25 3.88 -13.57
C VAL A 88 -8.84 4.34 -13.24
N ASP A 89 -7.87 3.41 -13.24
CA ASP A 89 -6.42 3.67 -13.25
C ASP A 89 -5.93 4.50 -12.04
N VAL A 90 -6.45 4.20 -10.85
CA VAL A 90 -6.07 4.89 -9.61
C VAL A 90 -5.03 4.10 -8.83
N ASN A 91 -4.02 4.81 -8.34
CA ASN A 91 -3.03 4.23 -7.44
C ASN A 91 -3.68 3.94 -6.07
N VAL A 92 -3.71 2.66 -5.70
CA VAL A 92 -4.26 2.18 -4.42
C VAL A 92 -3.13 1.91 -3.45
N ARG A 93 -3.30 2.31 -2.18
CA ARG A 93 -2.38 2.04 -1.09
C ARG A 93 -3.11 1.57 0.16
N PHE A 94 -2.56 0.59 0.85
CA PHE A 94 -3.03 0.19 2.17
C PHE A 94 -2.55 1.18 3.24
N SER A 95 -3.48 1.59 4.10
CA SER A 95 -3.19 2.54 5.18
C SER A 95 -2.45 1.86 6.32
N ARG A 96 -1.40 2.49 6.80
CA ARG A 96 -0.60 1.98 7.92
C ARG A 96 -1.32 2.08 9.27
N CYS A 97 -2.27 2.99 9.40
CA CYS A 97 -2.97 3.19 10.68
C CYS A 97 -3.81 1.98 11.11
N CYS A 98 -4.35 1.22 10.17
CA CYS A 98 -5.20 0.06 10.44
C CYS A 98 -4.76 -1.23 9.75
N SER A 99 -3.75 -1.16 8.86
CA SER A 99 -3.13 -2.30 8.18
C SER A 99 -4.16 -3.34 7.71
N PRO A 100 -5.03 -3.00 6.72
CA PRO A 100 -6.07 -3.90 6.25
C PRO A 100 -5.46 -5.11 5.55
N VAL A 101 -6.03 -6.29 5.82
CA VAL A 101 -5.63 -7.56 5.19
C VAL A 101 -6.83 -8.19 4.49
N PRO A 102 -6.65 -9.09 3.48
CA PRO A 102 -7.74 -9.77 2.81
C PRO A 102 -8.70 -10.45 3.80
N GLY A 103 -9.99 -10.17 3.65
CA GLY A 103 -11.06 -10.61 4.55
C GLY A 103 -11.54 -9.53 5.53
N ASP A 104 -10.83 -8.42 5.69
CA ASP A 104 -11.35 -7.27 6.43
C ASP A 104 -12.43 -6.53 5.63
N GLU A 105 -13.38 -5.92 6.32
CA GLU A 105 -14.26 -4.92 5.71
C GLU A 105 -13.46 -3.65 5.45
N ILE A 106 -13.45 -3.19 4.19
CA ILE A 106 -12.60 -2.09 3.75
C ILE A 106 -13.37 -0.95 3.11
N VAL A 107 -12.81 0.24 3.19
CA VAL A 107 -13.29 1.45 2.55
C VAL A 107 -12.12 2.21 1.94
N GLY A 108 -12.31 2.80 0.77
CA GLY A 108 -11.34 3.67 0.11
C GLY A 108 -11.53 5.13 0.52
N PHE A 109 -10.42 5.84 0.74
CA PHE A 109 -10.42 7.28 0.96
C PHE A 109 -9.62 7.96 -0.15
N ILE A 110 -10.25 8.84 -0.92
CA ILE A 110 -9.61 9.60 -2.01
C ILE A 110 -8.68 10.63 -1.38
N THR A 111 -7.37 10.44 -1.56
CA THR A 111 -6.36 11.38 -1.04
C THR A 111 -6.05 12.45 -2.07
N ARG A 112 -5.59 13.62 -1.61
CA ARG A 112 -5.18 14.72 -2.51
C ARG A 112 -3.84 14.38 -3.15
N GLY A 113 -3.87 14.01 -4.44
CA GLY A 113 -2.67 13.76 -5.26
C GLY A 113 -1.91 12.45 -4.99
N ARG A 114 -2.47 11.51 -4.19
CA ARG A 114 -1.81 10.24 -3.86
C ARG A 114 -2.64 8.99 -4.19
N GLY A 115 -3.75 9.14 -4.90
CA GLY A 115 -4.67 8.05 -5.19
C GLY A 115 -5.58 7.70 -4.03
N ILE A 116 -6.00 6.44 -3.94
CA ILE A 116 -6.94 5.95 -2.93
C ILE A 116 -6.17 5.24 -1.81
N SER A 117 -6.44 5.63 -0.58
CA SER A 117 -5.95 4.96 0.63
C SER A 117 -7.02 3.99 1.13
N ILE A 118 -6.67 2.71 1.24
CA ILE A 118 -7.57 1.67 1.73
C ILE A 118 -7.44 1.57 3.23
N HIS A 119 -8.58 1.69 3.90
CA HIS A 119 -8.71 1.55 5.35
C HIS A 119 -9.67 0.41 5.69
N ARG A 120 -9.58 -0.10 6.91
CA ARG A 120 -10.65 -0.88 7.50
C ARG A 120 -11.82 0.04 7.86
N THR A 121 -13.04 -0.47 7.79
CA THR A 121 -14.25 0.30 8.14
C THR A 121 -14.29 0.73 9.62
N ASP A 122 -13.66 -0.07 10.50
CA ASP A 122 -13.54 0.21 11.94
C ASP A 122 -12.34 1.09 12.32
N CYS A 123 -11.60 1.64 11.35
CA CYS A 123 -10.46 2.51 11.59
C CYS A 123 -10.89 3.82 12.25
N VAL A 124 -10.26 4.20 13.35
CA VAL A 124 -10.55 5.45 14.08
C VAL A 124 -10.45 6.67 13.17
N ASN A 125 -9.47 6.69 12.26
CA ASN A 125 -9.29 7.80 11.32
C ASN A 125 -10.43 7.89 10.29
N VAL A 126 -11.10 6.80 9.97
CA VAL A 126 -12.28 6.79 9.10
C VAL A 126 -13.53 7.20 9.87
N ILE A 127 -13.71 6.63 11.07
CA ILE A 127 -14.86 6.93 11.93
C ILE A 127 -14.88 8.40 12.34
N ALA A 128 -13.71 8.98 12.65
CA ALA A 128 -13.54 10.37 13.07
C ALA A 128 -13.53 11.39 11.94
N LEU A 129 -13.75 10.96 10.67
CA LEU A 129 -13.77 11.89 9.54
C LEU A 129 -14.89 12.94 9.69
N PRO A 130 -14.57 14.24 9.47
CA PRO A 130 -15.58 15.28 9.41
C PRO A 130 -16.55 15.03 8.27
N GLU A 131 -17.79 15.49 8.40
CA GLU A 131 -18.85 15.29 7.39
C GLU A 131 -18.45 15.80 6.01
N SER A 132 -17.70 16.91 5.95
CA SER A 132 -17.16 17.49 4.71
C SER A 132 -16.19 16.59 3.96
N GLU A 133 -15.51 15.67 4.65
CA GLU A 133 -14.55 14.74 4.05
C GLU A 133 -15.16 13.37 3.74
N LYS A 134 -16.35 13.05 4.27
CA LYS A 134 -17.04 11.77 4.01
C LYS A 134 -17.40 11.57 2.55
N SER A 135 -17.62 12.66 1.80
CA SER A 135 -17.86 12.60 0.34
C SER A 135 -16.68 12.03 -0.45
N ARG A 136 -15.52 11.90 0.17
CA ARG A 136 -14.30 11.31 -0.42
C ARG A 136 -14.16 9.82 -0.13
N LEU A 137 -15.07 9.23 0.63
CA LEU A 137 -15.13 7.79 0.84
C LEU A 137 -15.70 7.12 -0.41
N VAL A 138 -15.12 6.01 -0.81
CA VAL A 138 -15.53 5.20 -1.97
C VAL A 138 -15.62 3.74 -1.56
N ASP A 139 -16.58 3.05 -2.13
CA ASP A 139 -16.74 1.62 -1.92
C ASP A 139 -15.64 0.84 -2.62
N VAL A 140 -15.02 -0.05 -1.89
CA VAL A 140 -13.96 -0.92 -2.36
C VAL A 140 -14.18 -2.34 -1.85
N GLU A 141 -13.74 -3.32 -2.63
CA GLU A 141 -13.87 -4.74 -2.29
C GLU A 141 -12.56 -5.47 -2.56
N TRP A 142 -12.26 -6.50 -1.77
CA TRP A 142 -11.16 -7.42 -2.07
C TRP A 142 -11.46 -8.23 -3.32
N GLN A 143 -10.46 -8.42 -4.17
CA GLN A 143 -10.57 -9.37 -5.29
C GLN A 143 -10.55 -10.80 -4.73
N GLN A 144 -11.39 -11.68 -5.28
CA GLN A 144 -11.42 -13.09 -4.85
C GLN A 144 -10.06 -13.79 -5.04
N GLU A 145 -9.30 -13.41 -6.04
CA GLU A 145 -7.95 -13.92 -6.32
C GLU A 145 -6.96 -13.58 -5.18
N SER A 146 -7.18 -12.49 -4.45
CA SER A 146 -6.34 -12.07 -3.33
C SER A 146 -6.41 -13.03 -2.13
N PHE A 147 -7.52 -13.76 -1.97
CA PHE A 147 -7.68 -14.77 -0.92
C PHE A 147 -6.90 -16.07 -1.20
N HIS A 148 -6.47 -16.27 -2.45
CA HIS A 148 -5.77 -17.48 -2.90
C HIS A 148 -4.37 -17.19 -3.43
N SER A 149 -3.96 -15.91 -3.43
CA SER A 149 -2.60 -15.52 -3.82
C SER A 149 -1.62 -15.83 -2.69
N ASN A 150 -0.36 -16.12 -3.06
CA ASN A 150 0.75 -16.19 -2.09
C ASN A 150 1.19 -14.78 -1.64
N GLU A 151 0.39 -13.76 -1.93
CA GLU A 151 0.67 -12.40 -1.49
C GLU A 151 0.52 -12.28 0.03
N LYS A 152 1.46 -11.59 0.64
CA LYS A 152 1.48 -11.33 2.07
C LYS A 152 1.17 -9.86 2.33
N PHE A 153 0.41 -9.61 3.37
CA PHE A 153 -0.06 -8.29 3.76
C PHE A 153 0.47 -7.96 5.16
N MET A 154 0.92 -6.73 5.33
CA MET A 154 1.42 -6.28 6.62
C MET A 154 0.28 -6.14 7.62
N ALA A 155 0.41 -6.81 8.77
CA ALA A 155 -0.48 -6.69 9.91
C ALA A 155 0.28 -6.16 11.12
N GLU A 156 -0.42 -5.41 11.97
CA GLU A 156 0.11 -4.89 13.22
C GLU A 156 -0.80 -5.27 14.39
N ILE A 157 -0.21 -5.81 15.44
CA ILE A 157 -0.90 -6.14 16.69
C ILE A 157 -0.18 -5.54 17.88
N LYS A 158 -0.98 -5.28 18.92
CA LYS A 158 -0.53 -4.83 20.21
C LYS A 158 -0.92 -5.89 21.26
N ILE A 159 0.07 -6.50 21.89
CA ILE A 159 -0.11 -7.54 22.89
C ILE A 159 0.06 -6.91 24.27
N PHE A 160 -0.96 -7.03 25.11
CA PHE A 160 -0.92 -6.66 26.51
C PHE A 160 -0.68 -7.90 27.35
N CYS A 161 0.35 -7.87 28.19
CA CYS A 161 0.72 -9.02 29.00
C CYS A 161 1.32 -8.63 30.36
N ASN A 162 1.29 -9.54 31.32
CA ASN A 162 2.11 -9.42 32.50
C ASN A 162 3.57 -9.70 32.14
N ASN A 163 4.47 -8.79 32.52
CA ASN A 163 5.88 -8.96 32.25
C ASN A 163 6.47 -10.11 33.11
N ARG A 164 7.08 -11.07 32.43
CA ARG A 164 7.81 -12.19 33.07
C ARG A 164 9.00 -12.59 32.23
N ILE A 165 9.93 -13.28 32.87
CA ILE A 165 11.06 -13.90 32.14
C ILE A 165 10.51 -14.91 31.13
N GLY A 166 11.01 -14.87 29.91
CA GLY A 166 10.65 -15.79 28.84
C GLY A 166 9.42 -15.42 28.02
N ILE A 167 8.64 -14.37 28.35
CA ILE A 167 7.42 -14.00 27.60
C ILE A 167 7.72 -13.75 26.11
N PHE A 168 8.83 -13.09 25.78
CA PHE A 168 9.23 -12.85 24.40
C PHE A 168 9.61 -14.14 23.66
N ALA A 169 10.27 -15.08 24.36
CA ALA A 169 10.63 -16.38 23.79
C ALA A 169 9.37 -17.18 23.45
N ASP A 170 8.39 -17.20 24.34
CA ASP A 170 7.13 -17.90 24.12
C ASP A 170 6.35 -17.31 22.94
N ILE A 171 6.28 -15.97 22.86
CA ILE A 171 5.65 -15.27 21.73
C ILE A 171 6.40 -15.57 20.43
N SER A 172 7.72 -15.37 20.40
CA SER A 172 8.54 -15.60 19.20
C SER A 172 8.47 -17.04 18.70
N LYS A 173 8.36 -18.01 19.59
CA LYS A 173 8.20 -19.42 19.25
C LYS A 173 6.97 -19.68 18.39
N ILE A 174 5.83 -19.02 18.69
CA ILE A 174 4.59 -19.16 17.92
C ILE A 174 4.78 -18.65 16.49
N PHE A 175 5.49 -17.54 16.28
CA PHE A 175 5.81 -17.02 14.96
C PHE A 175 6.72 -17.97 14.19
N THR A 176 7.76 -18.52 14.84
CA THR A 176 8.68 -19.50 14.26
C THR A 176 7.95 -20.78 13.84
N GLU A 177 7.07 -21.33 14.70
CA GLU A 177 6.28 -22.54 14.40
C GLU A 177 5.33 -22.37 13.22
N ARG A 178 4.97 -21.13 12.88
CA ARG A 178 4.10 -20.79 11.75
C ARG A 178 4.83 -20.21 10.53
N GLU A 179 6.15 -20.18 10.59
CA GLU A 179 7.00 -19.62 9.54
C GLU A 179 6.59 -18.16 9.17
N ILE A 180 6.16 -17.39 10.19
CA ILE A 180 5.80 -15.98 10.03
C ILE A 180 7.02 -15.12 10.37
N ASP A 181 7.47 -14.32 9.41
CA ASP A 181 8.55 -13.37 9.61
C ASP A 181 8.07 -12.12 10.35
N ILE A 182 8.82 -11.72 11.38
CA ILE A 182 8.53 -10.53 12.19
C ILE A 182 9.27 -9.34 11.58
N ALA A 183 8.53 -8.41 10.98
CA ALA A 183 9.11 -7.21 10.38
C ALA A 183 9.59 -6.21 11.45
N SER A 184 8.86 -6.05 12.53
CA SER A 184 9.29 -5.24 13.67
C SER A 184 8.69 -5.73 14.99
N MET A 185 9.41 -5.46 16.08
CA MET A 185 8.96 -5.74 17.43
C MET A 185 9.46 -4.65 18.37
N SER A 186 8.57 -4.09 19.15
CA SER A 186 8.92 -3.14 20.20
C SER A 186 8.14 -3.43 21.48
N SER A 187 8.74 -3.14 22.61
CA SER A 187 8.11 -3.44 23.90
C SER A 187 8.30 -2.29 24.88
N LYS A 188 7.28 -2.06 25.68
CA LYS A 188 7.31 -1.09 26.76
C LYS A 188 6.75 -1.72 28.02
N THR A 189 7.58 -1.78 29.08
CA THR A 189 7.17 -2.30 30.38
C THR A 189 6.78 -1.14 31.31
N SER A 190 5.66 -1.30 32.01
CA SER A 190 5.20 -0.37 33.05
C SER A 190 5.86 -0.68 34.40
N LYS A 191 5.82 0.30 35.31
CA LYS A 191 6.28 0.11 36.68
C LYS A 191 5.42 -0.90 37.46
N GLN A 192 4.20 -1.17 37.01
CA GLN A 192 3.26 -2.11 37.61
C GLN A 192 3.48 -3.57 37.15
N GLY A 193 4.52 -3.85 36.37
CA GLY A 193 4.81 -5.19 35.91
C GLY A 193 4.00 -5.67 34.72
N THR A 194 3.28 -4.78 34.05
CA THR A 194 2.64 -5.07 32.75
C THR A 194 3.56 -4.67 31.59
N ALA A 195 3.46 -5.37 30.48
CA ALA A 195 4.17 -5.04 29.25
C ALA A 195 3.19 -4.89 28.10
N THR A 196 3.49 -3.93 27.23
CA THR A 196 2.83 -3.77 25.93
C THR A 196 3.84 -4.06 24.85
N ILE A 197 3.55 -5.04 23.99
CA ILE A 197 4.42 -5.47 22.89
C ILE A 197 3.72 -5.13 21.58
N ASN A 198 4.32 -4.26 20.77
CA ASN A 198 3.84 -3.97 19.43
C ASN A 198 4.63 -4.82 18.44
N MET A 199 3.93 -5.47 17.54
CA MET A 199 4.53 -6.35 16.53
C MET A 199 3.93 -6.05 15.17
N SER A 200 4.78 -6.00 14.14
CA SER A 200 4.36 -5.98 12.74
C SER A 200 4.96 -7.19 12.01
N PHE A 201 4.17 -7.82 11.17
CA PHE A 201 4.49 -9.05 10.48
C PHE A 201 3.60 -9.22 9.24
N GLU A 202 3.94 -10.16 8.38
CA GLU A 202 3.20 -10.43 7.16
C GLU A 202 2.28 -11.65 7.29
N VAL A 203 1.02 -11.52 6.83
CA VAL A 203 0.02 -12.59 6.81
C VAL A 203 -0.73 -12.65 5.48
N GLY A 204 -1.29 -13.80 5.14
CA GLY A 204 -2.07 -13.99 3.92
C GLY A 204 -3.50 -13.44 3.99
N GLY A 205 -4.04 -13.12 5.17
CA GLY A 205 -5.40 -12.62 5.35
C GLY A 205 -5.91 -12.72 6.77
N VAL A 206 -7.18 -12.35 6.96
CA VAL A 206 -7.81 -12.26 8.29
C VAL A 206 -7.88 -13.61 9.01
N ASP A 207 -8.10 -14.72 8.30
CA ASP A 207 -8.19 -16.05 8.90
C ASP A 207 -6.85 -16.47 9.52
N ALA A 208 -5.74 -16.28 8.78
CA ALA A 208 -4.40 -16.57 9.28
C ALA A 208 -4.04 -15.69 10.47
N LEU A 209 -4.42 -14.40 10.42
CA LEU A 209 -4.24 -13.46 11.51
C LEU A 209 -5.02 -13.86 12.76
N GLN A 210 -6.30 -14.24 12.60
CA GLN A 210 -7.14 -14.67 13.74
C GLN A 210 -6.63 -15.94 14.39
N GLN A 211 -6.16 -16.91 13.59
CA GLN A 211 -5.52 -18.13 14.12
C GLN A 211 -4.24 -17.81 14.89
N LEU A 212 -3.44 -16.84 14.44
CA LEU A 212 -2.25 -16.39 15.15
C LEU A 212 -2.64 -15.72 16.48
N ILE A 213 -3.60 -14.80 16.46
CA ILE A 213 -4.12 -14.11 17.66
C ILE A 213 -4.61 -15.12 18.68
N ASN A 214 -5.41 -16.11 18.26
CA ASN A 214 -5.91 -17.15 19.18
C ASN A 214 -4.77 -17.97 19.84
N ARG A 215 -3.71 -18.26 19.11
CA ARG A 215 -2.52 -18.92 19.66
C ARG A 215 -1.74 -18.05 20.63
N LEU A 216 -1.57 -16.78 20.31
CA LEU A 216 -0.92 -15.81 21.18
C LEU A 216 -1.72 -15.55 22.46
N MET A 217 -3.05 -15.52 22.38
CA MET A 217 -3.93 -15.42 23.56
C MET A 217 -3.81 -16.62 24.51
N ALA A 218 -3.43 -17.79 23.98
CA ALA A 218 -3.19 -18.99 24.80
C ALA A 218 -1.85 -18.97 25.55
N VAL A 219 -0.97 -18.00 25.27
CA VAL A 219 0.30 -17.84 25.97
C VAL A 219 0.04 -17.39 27.41
N ASN A 220 0.61 -18.10 28.37
CA ASN A 220 0.48 -17.71 29.78
C ASN A 220 1.01 -16.30 30.01
N SER A 221 0.23 -15.47 30.72
CA SER A 221 0.48 -14.05 31.00
C SER A 221 0.07 -13.06 29.90
N VAL A 222 -0.36 -13.48 28.74
CA VAL A 222 -1.05 -12.60 27.77
C VAL A 222 -2.43 -12.28 28.34
N ILE A 223 -2.78 -11.00 28.35
CA ILE A 223 -4.03 -10.47 28.88
C ILE A 223 -5.00 -10.16 27.75
N ASP A 224 -4.51 -9.46 26.72
CA ASP A 224 -5.32 -9.04 25.58
C ASP A 224 -4.45 -8.78 24.35
N ILE A 225 -5.07 -8.85 23.18
CA ILE A 225 -4.42 -8.54 21.89
C ILE A 225 -5.34 -7.68 21.05
N GLU A 226 -4.87 -6.50 20.68
CA GLU A 226 -5.56 -5.56 19.83
C GLU A 226 -4.86 -5.46 18.46
N ARG A 227 -5.63 -5.30 17.40
CA ARG A 227 -5.10 -4.84 16.11
C ARG A 227 -4.93 -3.33 16.13
N SER A 228 -3.92 -2.81 15.42
CA SER A 228 -3.78 -1.37 15.23
C SER A 228 -5.01 -0.80 14.53
N ASN A 229 -5.61 0.25 15.09
CA ASN A 229 -6.83 0.90 14.59
C ASN A 229 -6.66 2.40 14.26
N GLY A 230 -5.43 2.91 14.23
CA GLY A 230 -5.13 4.30 13.93
C GLY A 230 -4.46 5.03 15.06
#